data_3af66ffdabf3cf0b929562061a5fd23f
#
_entry.id   3af66ffdabf3cf0b929562061a5fd23f
#
_cell.length_a   1.000
_cell.length_b   1.000
_cell.length_c   1.000
_cell.angle_alpha   90.00
_cell.angle_beta   90.00
_cell.angle_gamma   90.00
#
_symmetry.space_group_name_H-M   'P 1'
#
loop_
_entity.id
_entity.type
_entity.pdbx_description
1 polymer ?
#
loop_
_entity_poly.entity_id
_entity_poly.type
_entity_poly.pdbx_seq_one_letter_code
_entity_poly.pdbx_strand_id
1 'polypeptide(L)'
;MFPRRLLRVLILVVGVCLAAGGVGRAAGTDPAGFINALVDQALKALDNKQLTNEDRARQFRELLDHDFDMTRIARFVLGRYWNEASEQDRQQFQKLFEAYVVRGYAQRFSDYSGEKVKITGSRPEGETSTVVQSQIIRTDGAPPAKVDWRVRKSDAGYKIVDVDVEGVSMVVTQREEFSSVIQRSGGLAGLNKMLQEKLASGDTNLNPSGAKAE
;
A
#
# COMPACT_ATOMS: atom_id res chain seq x y z
N MET A 1 4.07 -5.00 16.33
CA MET A 1 2.67 -5.38 16.54
C MET A 1 1.82 -4.13 16.37
N PHE A 2 1.19 -3.96 15.20
CA PHE A 2 0.32 -2.80 14.98
C PHE A 2 -0.93 -2.91 15.84
N PRO A 3 -1.32 -1.88 16.58
CA PRO A 3 -2.58 -1.90 17.28
C PRO A 3 -3.73 -2.08 16.27
N ARG A 4 -4.66 -2.97 16.57
CA ARG A 4 -5.83 -3.25 15.72
C ARG A 4 -6.55 -1.97 15.22
N ARG A 5 -6.42 -0.86 15.95
CA ARG A 5 -6.99 0.45 15.60
C ARG A 5 -6.28 1.14 14.44
N LEU A 6 -4.95 1.07 14.36
CA LEU A 6 -4.16 1.57 13.22
C LEU A 6 -4.38 0.73 11.96
N LEU A 7 -4.58 -0.58 12.15
CA LEU A 7 -4.81 -1.50 11.05
C LEU A 7 -6.16 -1.24 10.33
N ARG A 8 -7.20 -0.78 11.04
CA ARG A 8 -8.49 -0.39 10.42
C ARG A 8 -8.38 0.90 9.60
N VAL A 9 -7.52 1.80 9.99
CA VAL A 9 -7.24 3.05 9.27
C VAL A 9 -6.48 2.79 7.97
N LEU A 10 -5.59 1.80 7.96
CA LEU A 10 -4.79 1.42 6.79
C LEU A 10 -5.64 0.85 5.64
N ILE A 11 -6.83 0.33 5.94
CA ILE A 11 -7.74 -0.28 4.97
C ILE A 11 -8.26 0.71 3.93
N LEU A 12 -8.41 1.96 4.32
CA LEU A 12 -9.04 3.01 3.51
C LEU A 12 -8.12 3.63 2.46
N VAL A 13 -6.82 3.39 2.61
CA VAL A 13 -5.81 4.12 1.84
C VAL A 13 -5.64 3.59 0.42
N VAL A 14 -6.11 2.37 0.13
CA VAL A 14 -5.76 1.73 -1.15
C VAL A 14 -6.85 0.78 -1.67
N GLY A 15 -7.76 1.29 -2.41
CA GLY A 15 -8.71 0.50 -3.22
C GLY A 15 -9.48 1.37 -4.19
N VAL A 16 -9.44 1.25 -5.36
CA VAL A 16 -9.94 0.58 -6.55
C VAL A 16 -10.40 1.47 -7.70
N CYS A 17 -10.27 0.96 -8.92
CA CYS A 17 -10.90 1.48 -10.15
C CYS A 17 -11.62 0.42 -10.97
N LEU A 18 -12.69 0.78 -11.65
CA LEU A 18 -12.91 0.66 -13.11
C LEU A 18 -14.30 1.14 -13.54
N ALA A 19 -14.32 1.97 -14.57
CA ALA A 19 -15.36 1.95 -15.59
C ALA A 19 -14.67 2.12 -16.93
N ALA A 20 -14.91 1.20 -17.86
CA ALA A 20 -14.49 1.30 -19.25
C ALA A 20 -15.17 2.53 -19.88
N GLY A 21 -14.39 3.54 -20.17
CA GLY A 21 -14.79 4.76 -20.86
C GLY A 21 -13.60 5.69 -20.85
N GLY A 22 -12.97 5.90 -21.99
CA GLY A 22 -11.79 6.76 -22.15
C GLY A 22 -12.09 8.21 -21.79
N VAL A 23 -12.12 8.50 -20.50
CA VAL A 23 -12.03 9.86 -19.97
C VAL A 23 -10.57 10.00 -19.60
N GLY A 24 -9.87 10.85 -20.32
CA GLY A 24 -8.51 11.22 -20.00
C GLY A 24 -8.44 11.54 -18.50
N ARG A 25 -7.70 10.71 -17.79
CA ARG A 25 -7.37 10.96 -16.39
C ARG A 25 -6.68 12.31 -16.37
N ALA A 26 -7.34 13.34 -15.90
CA ALA A 26 -6.67 14.56 -15.53
C ALA A 26 -5.75 14.17 -14.37
N ALA A 27 -4.51 13.81 -14.68
CA ALA A 27 -3.45 13.75 -13.70
C ALA A 27 -3.53 15.09 -12.97
N GLY A 28 -3.81 15.08 -11.68
CA GLY A 28 -3.89 16.29 -10.88
C GLY A 28 -2.64 17.12 -11.18
N THR A 29 -2.82 18.38 -11.50
CA THR A 29 -1.73 19.27 -11.91
C THR A 29 -0.70 19.46 -10.80
N ASP A 30 -1.02 19.01 -9.59
CA ASP A 30 -0.20 19.05 -8.40
C ASP A 30 -0.34 17.76 -7.56
N PRO A 31 0.56 17.51 -6.59
CA PRO A 31 0.53 16.31 -5.75
C PRO A 31 -0.77 16.12 -4.95
N ALA A 32 -1.39 17.19 -4.47
CA ALA A 32 -2.63 17.11 -3.69
C ALA A 32 -3.80 16.70 -4.58
N GLY A 33 -3.91 17.28 -5.77
CA GLY A 33 -4.89 16.90 -6.78
C GLY A 33 -4.73 15.44 -7.24
N PHE A 34 -3.48 14.97 -7.37
CA PHE A 34 -3.18 13.57 -7.67
C PHE A 34 -3.71 12.63 -6.58
N ILE A 35 -3.42 12.90 -5.30
CA ILE A 35 -3.93 12.09 -4.19
C ILE A 35 -5.44 12.19 -4.07
N ASN A 36 -6.04 13.37 -4.27
CA ASN A 36 -7.48 13.51 -4.22
C ASN A 36 -8.17 12.65 -5.30
N ALA A 37 -7.68 12.68 -6.54
CA ALA A 37 -8.20 11.86 -7.62
C ALA A 37 -8.08 10.35 -7.32
N LEU A 38 -6.94 9.92 -6.78
CA LEU A 38 -6.71 8.54 -6.35
C LEU A 38 -7.70 8.13 -5.25
N VAL A 39 -7.88 8.97 -4.22
CA VAL A 39 -8.81 8.72 -3.12
C VAL A 39 -10.26 8.63 -3.62
N ASP A 40 -10.70 9.58 -4.45
CA ASP A 40 -12.06 9.57 -5.00
C ASP A 40 -12.33 8.30 -5.80
N GLN A 41 -11.35 7.87 -6.56
CA GLN A 41 -11.42 6.64 -7.33
C GLN A 41 -11.50 5.41 -6.41
N ALA A 42 -10.68 5.37 -5.37
CA ALA A 42 -10.66 4.33 -4.36
C ALA A 42 -12.00 4.20 -3.63
N LEU A 43 -12.56 5.30 -3.16
CA LEU A 43 -13.83 5.31 -2.44
C LEU A 43 -15.00 4.86 -3.32
N LYS A 44 -15.07 5.32 -4.58
CA LYS A 44 -16.12 4.90 -5.53
C LYS A 44 -16.21 3.40 -5.71
N ALA A 45 -15.07 2.73 -5.66
CA ALA A 45 -15.08 1.31 -5.86
C ALA A 45 -15.31 0.51 -4.56
N LEU A 46 -14.90 1.03 -3.41
CA LEU A 46 -15.33 0.45 -2.13
C LEU A 46 -16.83 0.56 -1.92
N ASP A 47 -17.43 1.66 -2.36
CA ASP A 47 -18.89 1.86 -2.32
C ASP A 47 -19.67 0.99 -3.32
N ASN A 48 -19.02 0.48 -4.37
CA ASN A 48 -19.68 -0.37 -5.36
C ASN A 48 -19.92 -1.79 -4.82
N LYS A 49 -21.13 -2.03 -4.34
CA LYS A 49 -21.54 -3.33 -3.78
C LYS A 49 -21.69 -4.45 -4.81
N GLN A 50 -21.62 -4.15 -6.12
CA GLN A 50 -21.69 -5.15 -7.18
C GLN A 50 -20.34 -5.81 -7.46
N LEU A 51 -19.22 -5.22 -6.98
CA LEU A 51 -17.89 -5.77 -7.16
C LEU A 51 -17.64 -6.92 -6.20
N THR A 52 -17.11 -8.03 -6.75
CA THR A 52 -16.59 -9.13 -5.96
C THR A 52 -15.28 -8.73 -5.26
N ASN A 53 -14.81 -9.52 -4.29
CA ASN A 53 -13.52 -9.28 -3.67
C ASN A 53 -12.36 -9.47 -4.67
N GLU A 54 -12.50 -10.37 -5.64
CA GLU A 54 -11.55 -10.57 -6.73
C GLU A 54 -11.49 -9.35 -7.65
N ASP A 55 -12.65 -8.75 -7.98
CA ASP A 55 -12.70 -7.51 -8.76
C ASP A 55 -12.00 -6.39 -8.02
N ARG A 56 -12.28 -6.22 -6.74
CA ARG A 56 -11.60 -5.21 -5.90
C ARG A 56 -10.09 -5.45 -5.81
N ALA A 57 -9.65 -6.70 -5.66
CA ALA A 57 -8.23 -7.06 -5.62
C ALA A 57 -7.52 -6.74 -6.96
N ARG A 58 -8.18 -7.04 -8.10
CA ARG A 58 -7.65 -6.71 -9.43
C ARG A 58 -7.49 -5.21 -9.61
N GLN A 59 -8.51 -4.46 -9.29
CA GLN A 59 -8.51 -3.01 -9.39
C GLN A 59 -7.47 -2.38 -8.46
N PHE A 60 -7.30 -2.91 -7.25
CA PHE A 60 -6.25 -2.47 -6.34
C PHE A 60 -4.84 -2.71 -6.91
N ARG A 61 -4.62 -3.84 -7.58
CA ARG A 61 -3.36 -4.08 -8.29
C ARG A 61 -3.10 -3.04 -9.36
N GLU A 62 -4.10 -2.74 -10.21
CA GLU A 62 -3.99 -1.71 -11.25
C GLU A 62 -3.64 -0.34 -10.67
N LEU A 63 -4.18 0.01 -9.51
CA LEU A 63 -3.85 1.23 -8.79
C LEU A 63 -2.40 1.22 -8.28
N LEU A 64 -1.94 0.12 -7.69
CA LEU A 64 -0.53 -0.02 -7.26
C LEU A 64 0.42 0.16 -8.44
N ASP A 65 0.15 -0.48 -9.57
CA ASP A 65 0.99 -0.42 -10.75
C ASP A 65 1.01 1.00 -11.35
N HIS A 66 -0.16 1.66 -11.35
CA HIS A 66 -0.29 2.97 -11.97
C HIS A 66 0.16 4.11 -11.07
N ASP A 67 -0.17 4.10 -9.78
CA ASP A 67 -0.02 5.27 -8.90
C ASP A 67 1.13 5.13 -7.89
N PHE A 68 1.69 3.93 -7.70
CA PHE A 68 2.84 3.70 -6.82
C PHE A 68 4.12 3.40 -7.61
N ASP A 69 5.26 3.79 -7.07
CA ASP A 69 6.57 3.35 -7.57
C ASP A 69 6.96 2.03 -6.89
N MET A 70 6.29 0.93 -7.30
CA MET A 70 6.47 -0.38 -6.68
C MET A 70 7.91 -0.90 -6.78
N THR A 71 8.64 -0.57 -7.86
CA THR A 71 10.05 -0.92 -8.00
C THR A 71 10.92 -0.23 -6.96
N ARG A 72 10.69 1.06 -6.75
CA ARG A 72 11.41 1.85 -5.75
C ARG A 72 11.06 1.40 -4.34
N ILE A 73 9.79 1.14 -4.06
CA ILE A 73 9.32 0.63 -2.76
C ILE A 73 9.96 -0.73 -2.49
N ALA A 74 9.93 -1.68 -3.42
CA ALA A 74 10.55 -2.99 -3.28
C ALA A 74 12.05 -2.90 -2.98
N ARG A 75 12.77 -2.03 -3.71
CA ARG A 75 14.20 -1.78 -3.47
C ARG A 75 14.45 -1.20 -2.08
N PHE A 76 13.64 -0.25 -1.64
CA PHE A 76 13.77 0.33 -0.31
C PHE A 76 13.51 -0.68 0.80
N VAL A 77 12.46 -1.48 0.65
CA VAL A 77 12.05 -2.51 1.62
C VAL A 77 13.11 -3.59 1.78
N LEU A 78 13.78 -4.03 0.72
CA LEU A 78 14.91 -4.97 0.81
C LEU A 78 16.18 -4.32 1.36
N GLY A 79 16.34 -3.00 1.19
CA GLY A 79 17.52 -2.28 1.66
C GLY A 79 18.83 -2.86 1.11
N ARG A 80 19.78 -3.22 1.99
CA ARG A 80 21.08 -3.79 1.58
C ARG A 80 20.94 -5.11 0.81
N TYR A 81 19.95 -5.92 1.14
CA TYR A 81 19.72 -7.22 0.49
C TYR A 81 19.36 -7.10 -0.99
N TRP A 82 18.86 -5.95 -1.43
CA TRP A 82 18.67 -5.67 -2.84
C TRP A 82 19.96 -5.77 -3.66
N ASN A 83 21.07 -5.21 -3.14
CA ASN A 83 22.34 -5.21 -3.85
C ASN A 83 23.05 -6.58 -3.80
N GLU A 84 22.79 -7.36 -2.75
CA GLU A 84 23.34 -8.70 -2.54
C GLU A 84 22.61 -9.77 -3.38
N ALA A 85 21.39 -9.50 -3.83
CA ALA A 85 20.53 -10.43 -4.52
C ALA A 85 20.86 -10.57 -6.01
N SER A 86 20.60 -11.75 -6.58
CA SER A 86 20.61 -11.95 -8.03
C SER A 86 19.47 -11.17 -8.69
N GLU A 87 19.59 -10.89 -10.00
CA GLU A 87 18.51 -10.24 -10.76
C GLU A 87 17.24 -11.09 -10.75
N GLN A 88 17.37 -12.40 -10.83
CA GLN A 88 16.25 -13.34 -10.76
C GLN A 88 15.51 -13.24 -9.42
N ASP A 89 16.24 -13.20 -8.29
CA ASP A 89 15.65 -13.09 -6.96
C ASP A 89 14.94 -11.74 -6.76
N ARG A 90 15.51 -10.66 -7.31
CA ARG A 90 14.87 -9.33 -7.27
C ARG A 90 13.54 -9.31 -8.02
N GLN A 91 13.54 -9.85 -9.25
CA GLN A 91 12.31 -9.94 -10.07
C GLN A 91 11.26 -10.83 -9.41
N GLN A 92 11.67 -11.96 -8.83
CA GLN A 92 10.78 -12.83 -8.09
C GLN A 92 10.21 -12.11 -6.87
N PHE A 93 11.06 -11.44 -6.10
CA PHE A 93 10.62 -10.67 -4.94
C PHE A 93 9.60 -9.58 -5.32
N GLN A 94 9.85 -8.79 -6.37
CA GLN A 94 8.91 -7.75 -6.79
C GLN A 94 7.51 -8.31 -7.06
N LYS A 95 7.42 -9.42 -7.80
CA LYS A 95 6.14 -10.08 -8.09
C LYS A 95 5.45 -10.61 -6.83
N LEU A 96 6.22 -11.24 -5.94
CA LEU A 96 5.68 -11.79 -4.68
C LEU A 96 5.27 -10.70 -3.71
N PHE A 97 6.04 -9.62 -3.62
CA PHE A 97 5.76 -8.48 -2.77
C PHE A 97 4.48 -7.75 -3.20
N GLU A 98 4.32 -7.48 -4.49
CA GLU A 98 3.09 -6.91 -5.03
C GLU A 98 1.88 -7.79 -4.72
N ALA A 99 1.96 -9.10 -5.02
CA ALA A 99 0.89 -10.04 -4.73
C ALA A 99 0.57 -10.12 -3.23
N TYR A 100 1.59 -10.06 -2.37
CA TYR A 100 1.44 -10.03 -0.91
C TYR A 100 0.71 -8.77 -0.44
N VAL A 101 1.09 -7.60 -0.97
CA VAL A 101 0.42 -6.32 -0.67
C VAL A 101 -1.04 -6.39 -1.12
N VAL A 102 -1.30 -6.75 -2.39
CA VAL A 102 -2.67 -6.87 -2.92
C VAL A 102 -3.52 -7.78 -2.05
N ARG A 103 -3.02 -8.96 -1.69
CA ARG A 103 -3.78 -9.90 -0.88
C ARG A 103 -4.06 -9.40 0.53
N GLY A 104 -3.06 -8.79 1.18
CA GLY A 104 -3.19 -8.25 2.52
C GLY A 104 -4.25 -7.16 2.63
N TYR A 105 -4.40 -6.35 1.58
CA TYR A 105 -5.42 -5.32 1.52
C TYR A 105 -6.78 -5.85 1.07
N ALA A 106 -6.83 -6.76 0.09
CA ALA A 106 -8.07 -7.34 -0.41
C ALA A 106 -8.92 -7.99 0.69
N GLN A 107 -8.27 -8.65 1.66
CA GLN A 107 -8.94 -9.26 2.81
C GLN A 107 -9.68 -8.25 3.70
N ARG A 108 -9.38 -6.96 3.56
CA ARG A 108 -9.90 -5.88 4.42
C ARG A 108 -10.93 -4.99 3.73
N PHE A 109 -11.19 -5.18 2.43
CA PHE A 109 -12.17 -4.38 1.71
C PHE A 109 -13.59 -4.51 2.27
N SER A 110 -13.90 -5.64 2.93
CA SER A 110 -15.17 -5.84 3.63
C SER A 110 -15.34 -5.00 4.88
N ASP A 111 -14.27 -4.44 5.43
CA ASP A 111 -14.29 -3.65 6.66
C ASP A 111 -14.64 -2.17 6.40
N TYR A 112 -14.68 -1.78 5.11
CA TYR A 112 -15.08 -0.42 4.72
C TYR A 112 -16.55 -0.18 5.07
N SER A 113 -16.83 0.92 5.74
CA SER A 113 -18.15 1.28 6.26
C SER A 113 -18.61 2.70 5.89
N GLY A 114 -18.01 3.30 4.84
CA GLY A 114 -18.36 4.63 4.35
C GLY A 114 -17.52 5.77 4.92
N GLU A 115 -16.31 5.46 5.36
CA GLU A 115 -15.33 6.45 5.81
C GLU A 115 -15.03 7.44 4.66
N LYS A 116 -14.61 8.64 5.03
CA LYS A 116 -14.23 9.70 4.08
C LYS A 116 -12.76 10.10 4.28
N VAL A 117 -12.11 10.49 3.20
CA VAL A 117 -10.76 11.05 3.25
C VAL A 117 -10.82 12.53 2.91
N LYS A 118 -10.17 13.35 3.73
CA LYS A 118 -10.07 14.80 3.53
C LYS A 118 -8.61 15.18 3.41
N ILE A 119 -8.22 15.76 2.27
CA ILE A 119 -6.90 16.38 2.13
C ILE A 119 -6.85 17.63 3.01
N THR A 120 -5.81 17.73 3.84
CA THR A 120 -5.65 18.83 4.82
C THR A 120 -4.52 19.78 4.46
N GLY A 121 -3.61 19.37 3.57
CA GLY A 121 -2.51 20.19 3.10
C GLY A 121 -1.48 19.43 2.31
N SER A 122 -0.44 20.13 1.90
CA SER A 122 0.76 19.53 1.32
C SER A 122 1.98 20.36 1.67
N ARG A 123 3.14 19.71 1.79
CA ARG A 123 4.44 20.36 2.03
C ARG A 123 5.52 19.72 1.18
N PRO A 124 6.44 20.52 0.61
CA PRO A 124 7.63 19.99 -0.06
C PRO A 124 8.48 19.14 0.89
N GLU A 125 9.10 18.08 0.38
CA GLU A 125 10.07 17.24 1.07
C GLU A 125 11.27 16.99 0.15
N GLY A 126 12.32 17.78 0.33
CA GLY A 126 13.46 17.83 -0.59
C GLY A 126 13.06 18.41 -1.96
N GLU A 127 13.86 18.08 -3.00
CA GLU A 127 13.72 18.67 -4.33
C GLU A 127 12.66 18.00 -5.21
N THR A 128 12.39 16.70 -4.98
CA THR A 128 11.59 15.88 -5.91
C THR A 128 10.37 15.24 -5.28
N SER A 129 10.16 15.46 -3.98
CA SER A 129 9.06 14.82 -3.24
C SER A 129 8.18 15.86 -2.56
N THR A 130 6.94 15.51 -2.33
CA THR A 130 5.96 16.28 -1.57
C THR A 130 5.22 15.33 -0.64
N VAL A 131 5.02 15.74 0.60
CA VAL A 131 4.11 15.05 1.52
C VAL A 131 2.73 15.69 1.40
N VAL A 132 1.76 14.93 0.94
CA VAL A 132 0.33 15.31 0.95
C VAL A 132 -0.28 14.78 2.23
N GLN A 133 -0.90 15.66 3.00
CA GLN A 133 -1.49 15.35 4.28
C GLN A 133 -2.98 15.13 4.14
N SER A 134 -3.50 14.12 4.79
CA SER A 134 -4.93 13.83 4.81
C SER A 134 -5.40 13.31 6.17
N GLN A 135 -6.72 13.26 6.33
CA GLN A 135 -7.39 12.66 7.47
C GLN A 135 -8.48 11.73 7.00
N ILE A 136 -8.54 10.55 7.61
CA ILE A 136 -9.65 9.62 7.44
C ILE A 136 -10.71 9.93 8.49
N ILE A 137 -11.88 10.35 8.03
CA ILE A 137 -13.03 10.62 8.89
C ILE A 137 -13.79 9.30 9.05
N ARG A 138 -13.84 8.83 10.28
CA ARG A 138 -14.41 7.53 10.66
C ARG A 138 -15.92 7.63 10.86
N THR A 139 -16.60 6.50 10.64
CA THR A 139 -18.06 6.39 10.81
C THR A 139 -18.46 5.97 12.22
N ASP A 140 -17.51 5.46 13.02
CA ASP A 140 -17.74 5.01 14.41
C ASP A 140 -17.60 6.12 15.48
N GLY A 141 -17.43 7.39 15.05
CA GLY A 141 -17.27 8.54 15.94
C GLY A 141 -15.89 8.66 16.61
N ALA A 142 -14.96 7.77 16.31
CA ALA A 142 -13.59 7.90 16.81
C ALA A 142 -12.86 9.09 16.14
N PRO A 143 -11.80 9.64 16.76
CA PRO A 143 -11.02 10.72 16.18
C PRO A 143 -10.54 10.39 14.78
N PRO A 144 -10.49 11.40 13.87
CA PRO A 144 -9.92 11.20 12.54
C PRO A 144 -8.49 10.68 12.61
N ALA A 145 -8.16 9.75 11.72
CA ALA A 145 -6.81 9.23 11.62
C ALA A 145 -6.00 10.00 10.57
N LYS A 146 -4.74 10.34 10.89
CA LYS A 146 -3.84 11.05 10.00
C LYS A 146 -3.20 10.08 9.02
N VAL A 147 -3.15 10.48 7.75
CA VAL A 147 -2.46 9.75 6.68
C VAL A 147 -1.67 10.74 5.84
N ASP A 148 -0.37 10.55 5.79
CA ASP A 148 0.55 11.34 4.99
C ASP A 148 1.04 10.50 3.81
N TRP A 149 0.96 11.07 2.60
CA TRP A 149 1.35 10.42 1.36
C TRP A 149 2.64 11.04 0.86
N ARG A 150 3.71 10.27 0.79
CA ARG A 150 4.94 10.74 0.16
C ARG A 150 4.86 10.52 -1.33
N VAL A 151 4.70 11.62 -2.06
CA VAL A 151 4.53 11.65 -3.51
C VAL A 151 5.82 12.15 -4.15
N ARG A 152 6.29 11.46 -5.17
CA ARG A 152 7.45 11.84 -5.96
C ARG A 152 7.05 12.22 -7.38
N LYS A 153 7.65 13.30 -7.90
CA LYS A 153 7.53 13.64 -9.31
C LYS A 153 8.45 12.75 -10.16
N SER A 154 7.93 12.22 -11.25
CA SER A 154 8.64 11.45 -12.28
C SER A 154 8.30 12.01 -13.65
N ASP A 155 8.98 11.53 -14.70
CA ASP A 155 8.70 11.92 -16.09
C ASP A 155 7.28 11.48 -16.52
N ALA A 156 6.76 10.41 -15.93
CA ALA A 156 5.41 9.90 -16.19
C ALA A 156 4.32 10.51 -15.29
N GLY A 157 4.64 11.56 -14.51
CA GLY A 157 3.74 12.18 -13.56
C GLY A 157 4.12 11.93 -12.10
N TYR A 158 3.12 11.88 -11.22
CA TYR A 158 3.34 11.63 -9.79
C TYR A 158 3.25 10.14 -9.46
N LYS A 159 4.07 9.69 -8.50
CA LYS A 159 4.05 8.34 -7.94
C LYS A 159 4.16 8.38 -6.42
N ILE A 160 3.40 7.54 -5.74
CA ILE A 160 3.50 7.34 -4.30
C ILE A 160 4.69 6.43 -4.02
N VAL A 161 5.53 6.84 -3.07
CA VAL A 161 6.72 6.07 -2.65
C VAL A 161 6.65 5.65 -1.18
N ASP A 162 5.72 6.20 -0.40
CA ASP A 162 5.44 5.81 0.98
C ASP A 162 4.07 6.31 1.41
N VAL A 163 3.48 5.64 2.37
CA VAL A 163 2.30 6.07 3.12
C VAL A 163 2.63 6.00 4.60
N ASP A 164 2.42 7.10 5.29
CA ASP A 164 2.58 7.20 6.74
C ASP A 164 1.20 7.25 7.40
N VAL A 165 0.97 6.41 8.37
CA VAL A 165 -0.29 6.36 9.12
C VAL A 165 0.00 6.65 10.58
N GLU A 166 -0.57 7.71 11.11
CA GLU A 166 -0.37 8.17 12.49
C GLU A 166 1.13 8.33 12.87
N GLY A 167 1.96 8.82 11.92
CA GLY A 167 3.40 9.00 12.13
C GLY A 167 4.23 7.75 11.91
N VAL A 168 3.65 6.67 11.39
CA VAL A 168 4.34 5.39 11.13
C VAL A 168 4.41 5.12 9.63
N SER A 169 5.61 5.15 9.07
CA SER A 169 5.86 4.83 7.65
C SER A 169 5.64 3.35 7.37
N MET A 170 4.83 3.07 6.36
CA MET A 170 4.51 1.69 5.96
C MET A 170 5.70 1.00 5.31
N VAL A 171 6.49 1.72 4.49
CA VAL A 171 7.65 1.11 3.84
C VAL A 171 8.80 0.85 4.82
N VAL A 172 8.96 1.71 5.85
CA VAL A 172 9.95 1.48 6.93
C VAL A 172 9.55 0.25 7.74
N THR A 173 8.29 0.16 8.16
CA THR A 173 7.78 -1.00 8.90
C THR A 173 7.97 -2.29 8.11
N GLN A 174 7.60 -2.28 6.81
CA GLN A 174 7.76 -3.45 5.97
C GLN A 174 9.22 -3.85 5.78
N ARG A 175 10.13 -2.86 5.71
CA ARG A 175 11.57 -3.11 5.67
C ARG A 175 12.09 -3.80 6.94
N GLU A 176 11.64 -3.36 8.10
CA GLU A 176 12.03 -3.96 9.38
C GLU A 176 11.54 -5.42 9.49
N GLU A 177 10.28 -5.66 9.12
CA GLU A 177 9.69 -7.00 9.08
C GLU A 177 10.45 -7.92 8.13
N PHE A 178 10.69 -7.50 6.89
CA PHE A 178 11.40 -8.32 5.91
C PHE A 178 12.87 -8.53 6.27
N SER A 179 13.54 -7.51 6.79
CA SER A 179 14.92 -7.67 7.26
C SER A 179 15.03 -8.72 8.35
N SER A 180 14.08 -8.74 9.29
CA SER A 180 14.00 -9.76 10.33
C SER A 180 13.75 -11.16 9.76
N VAL A 181 12.87 -11.28 8.76
CA VAL A 181 12.61 -12.55 8.08
C VAL A 181 13.84 -13.03 7.31
N ILE A 182 14.47 -12.17 6.51
CA ILE A 182 15.67 -12.51 5.72
C ILE A 182 16.78 -13.06 6.61
N GLN A 183 17.02 -12.42 7.77
CA GLN A 183 18.05 -12.87 8.71
C GLN A 183 17.76 -14.27 9.28
N ARG A 184 16.49 -14.61 9.50
CA ARG A 184 16.09 -15.91 10.05
C ARG A 184 15.96 -17.02 8.99
N SER A 185 15.65 -16.65 7.74
CA SER A 185 15.33 -17.60 6.67
C SER A 185 16.50 -17.91 5.72
N GLY A 186 17.69 -17.39 5.99
CA GLY A 186 18.88 -17.66 5.18
C GLY A 186 18.96 -16.82 3.90
N GLY A 187 18.47 -15.57 3.93
CA GLY A 187 18.61 -14.64 2.83
C GLY A 187 17.33 -14.36 2.06
N LEU A 188 17.44 -13.66 0.92
CA LEU A 188 16.29 -13.28 0.09
C LEU A 188 15.54 -14.48 -0.49
N ALA A 189 16.23 -15.54 -0.85
CA ALA A 189 15.60 -16.78 -1.33
C ALA A 189 14.65 -17.37 -0.27
N GLY A 190 15.02 -17.31 1.01
CA GLY A 190 14.16 -17.72 2.12
C GLY A 190 12.93 -16.84 2.29
N LEU A 191 13.08 -15.51 2.15
CA LEU A 191 11.94 -14.59 2.14
C LEU A 191 11.01 -14.87 0.96
N ASN A 192 11.54 -15.05 -0.25
CA ASN A 192 10.75 -15.36 -1.44
C ASN A 192 9.94 -16.65 -1.25
N LYS A 193 10.57 -17.70 -0.70
CA LYS A 193 9.88 -18.96 -0.37
C LYS A 193 8.75 -18.73 0.64
N MET A 194 9.01 -17.99 1.70
CA MET A 194 7.98 -17.67 2.71
C MET A 194 6.82 -16.87 2.12
N LEU A 195 7.09 -15.88 1.27
CA LEU A 195 6.03 -15.13 0.59
C LEU A 195 5.17 -16.03 -0.32
N GLN A 196 5.79 -16.98 -1.04
CA GLN A 196 5.05 -17.96 -1.85
C GLN A 196 4.14 -18.83 -0.99
N GLU A 197 4.64 -19.37 0.13
CA GLU A 197 3.88 -20.18 1.06
C GLU A 197 2.70 -19.40 1.67
N LYS A 198 2.92 -18.15 2.06
CA LYS A 198 1.89 -17.26 2.59
C LYS A 198 0.81 -16.94 1.54
N LEU A 199 1.22 -16.67 0.31
CA LEU A 199 0.28 -16.46 -0.80
C LEU A 199 -0.53 -17.72 -1.10
N ALA A 200 0.03 -18.91 -1.02
CA ALA A 200 -0.66 -20.16 -1.21
C ALA A 200 -1.67 -20.48 -0.09
N SER A 201 -1.29 -20.24 1.17
CA SER A 201 -2.15 -20.51 2.35
C SER A 201 -3.22 -19.45 2.60
N GLY A 202 -3.13 -18.29 1.98
CA GLY A 202 -4.03 -17.16 2.25
C GLY A 202 -3.70 -16.33 3.48
N ASP A 203 -2.63 -16.66 4.17
CA ASP A 203 -2.15 -15.92 5.34
C ASP A 203 -1.19 -14.81 4.92
N THR A 204 -1.45 -13.58 5.36
CA THR A 204 -0.59 -12.41 5.11
C THR A 204 0.23 -11.99 6.33
N ASN A 205 0.23 -12.79 7.40
CA ASN A 205 1.04 -12.51 8.57
C ASN A 205 2.44 -13.12 8.42
N LEU A 206 3.48 -12.29 8.36
CA LEU A 206 4.88 -12.74 8.26
C LEU A 206 5.49 -13.16 9.60
N ASN A 207 4.78 -12.99 10.70
CA ASN A 207 5.28 -13.42 12.01
C ASN A 207 5.09 -14.95 12.17
N PRO A 208 6.18 -15.76 12.22
CA PRO A 208 6.06 -17.22 12.31
C PRO A 208 5.58 -17.73 13.68
N SER A 209 5.59 -16.87 14.69
CA SER A 209 4.98 -17.23 15.97
C SER A 209 3.48 -17.06 15.86
N GLY A 210 2.76 -18.15 15.63
CA GLY A 210 1.31 -18.25 15.65
C GLY A 210 0.68 -17.92 17.02
N ALA A 211 1.01 -16.78 17.57
CA ALA A 211 0.31 -16.20 18.70
C ALA A 211 -1.03 -15.68 18.16
N LYS A 212 -2.06 -16.53 18.20
CA LYS A 212 -3.43 -16.07 18.33
C LYS A 212 -3.43 -15.08 19.49
N ALA A 213 -3.55 -13.79 19.19
CA ALA A 213 -3.92 -12.83 20.21
C ALA A 213 -5.38 -13.12 20.55
N GLU A 214 -5.60 -13.77 21.67
CA GLU A 214 -6.89 -13.82 22.35
C GLU A 214 -7.38 -12.40 22.67
#